data_766c526b90dbe4572c52a1363e80b81a
#
_entry.id   766c526b90dbe4572c52a1363e80b81a
#
_cell.length_a   1.000
_cell.length_b   1.000
_cell.length_c   1.000
_cell.angle_alpha   90.00
_cell.angle_beta   90.00
_cell.angle_gamma   90.00
#
_symmetry.space_group_name_H-M   'P 1'
#
loop_
_entity.id
_entity.type
_entity.pdbx_description
1 polymer ?
#
loop_
_entity_poly.entity_id
_entity_poly.type
_entity_poly.pdbx_seq_one_letter_code
_entity_poly.pdbx_strand_id
1 'polypeptide(L)'
;MVLLQPPVMRDTEVFTSMPAHYRRTGMRSLWADANRGGAPVDSFLEGPVFDDLGNLYVTDIPFGRIFRITPAGAWELIAEYDGEPNGMKFLNRGELLIADYRNGLMLCDIATGTVRPYLTRRNSESFKGINDLVFDAQGNLYFTDQGQTGMHDPTGRLYRLRSNGQLDLLLSNAPSPNGLALSPDEKVLYLAVTRGNAVWRLPLLDDGSVAKVGQFFTSYGPSGPDGLAVDQQGRVIVANPGLGYAWVLNHRAEPVVVLRSTEGMSLTNLAFGGAGRTTLYCTESVSGSILRAELDVAGLPVHQGQA
;
A
#
# COMPACT_ATOMS: atom_id res chain seq x y z
N MET A 1 16.58 14.98 -28.58
CA MET A 1 16.10 15.00 -27.17
C MET A 1 14.60 15.22 -27.25
N VAL A 2 13.80 14.19 -27.00
CA VAL A 2 12.36 14.34 -26.91
C VAL A 2 12.10 15.05 -25.59
N LEU A 3 11.65 16.29 -25.62
CA LEU A 3 11.20 16.99 -24.43
C LEU A 3 9.86 16.36 -24.04
N LEU A 4 9.84 15.67 -22.93
CA LEU A 4 8.59 15.21 -22.31
C LEU A 4 7.72 16.43 -22.04
N GLN A 5 6.42 16.32 -22.32
CA GLN A 5 5.51 17.35 -21.88
C GLN A 5 5.49 17.37 -20.36
N PRO A 6 5.51 18.54 -19.70
CA PRO A 6 5.40 18.59 -18.25
C PRO A 6 4.05 17.98 -17.82
N PRO A 7 4.01 17.21 -16.73
CA PRO A 7 2.77 16.66 -16.22
C PRO A 7 1.83 17.78 -15.74
N VAL A 8 0.53 17.50 -15.77
CA VAL A 8 -0.47 18.41 -15.18
C VAL A 8 -0.35 18.33 -13.67
N MET A 9 -0.09 19.45 -13.02
CA MET A 9 -0.08 19.54 -11.55
C MET A 9 -1.50 19.79 -11.04
N ARG A 10 -1.93 19.00 -10.04
CA ARG A 10 -3.22 19.17 -9.34
C ARG A 10 -2.98 19.06 -7.84
N ASP A 11 -3.67 19.86 -7.06
CA ASP A 11 -3.66 19.73 -5.61
C ASP A 11 -4.72 18.71 -5.18
N THR A 12 -4.42 17.98 -4.12
CA THR A 12 -5.40 17.16 -3.41
C THR A 12 -6.26 18.03 -2.51
N GLU A 13 -7.37 17.51 -2.03
CA GLU A 13 -8.17 18.14 -0.98
C GLU A 13 -8.28 17.20 0.23
N VAL A 14 -8.43 17.75 1.42
CA VAL A 14 -8.65 16.95 2.63
C VAL A 14 -10.07 16.39 2.58
N PHE A 15 -10.17 15.04 2.59
CA PHE A 15 -11.45 14.35 2.76
C PHE A 15 -11.85 14.35 4.23
N THR A 16 -10.95 13.91 5.11
CA THR A 16 -11.15 13.88 6.56
C THR A 16 -9.80 13.74 7.26
N SER A 17 -9.74 14.08 8.55
CA SER A 17 -8.55 13.90 9.37
C SER A 17 -8.89 13.11 10.63
N MET A 18 -7.93 12.35 11.15
CA MET A 18 -8.09 11.58 12.36
C MET A 18 -8.53 12.47 13.53
N PRO A 19 -9.67 12.18 14.18
CA PRO A 19 -10.13 12.93 15.33
C PRO A 19 -9.10 12.97 16.47
N ALA A 20 -8.99 14.11 17.16
CA ALA A 20 -7.99 14.33 18.20
C ALA A 20 -7.99 13.27 19.32
N HIS A 21 -9.16 12.72 19.66
CA HIS A 21 -9.26 11.69 20.70
C HIS A 21 -8.66 10.32 20.28
N TYR A 22 -8.41 10.11 18.99
CA TYR A 22 -7.67 8.95 18.51
C TYR A 22 -6.16 9.20 18.41
N ARG A 23 -5.69 10.45 18.46
CA ARG A 23 -4.26 10.76 18.40
C ARG A 23 -3.56 10.28 19.68
N ARG A 24 -2.46 9.55 19.53
CA ARG A 24 -1.68 8.97 20.66
C ARG A 24 -0.50 9.89 21.04
N THR A 25 -0.78 11.17 21.24
CA THR A 25 0.24 12.19 21.53
C THR A 25 1.07 11.82 22.77
N GLY A 26 2.39 11.87 22.65
CA GLY A 26 3.33 11.61 23.74
C GLY A 26 3.59 10.13 24.04
N MET A 27 2.96 9.21 23.31
CA MET A 27 3.23 7.78 23.46
C MET A 27 4.48 7.37 22.67
N ARG A 28 5.34 6.55 23.28
CA ARG A 28 6.45 5.92 22.59
C ARG A 28 5.95 4.76 21.71
N SER A 29 6.54 4.59 20.55
CA SER A 29 6.28 3.47 19.67
C SER A 29 7.61 2.84 19.24
N LEU A 30 7.71 1.51 19.40
CA LEU A 30 8.87 0.75 18.90
C LEU A 30 9.02 0.87 17.39
N TRP A 31 7.89 0.96 16.67
CA TRP A 31 7.90 1.22 15.23
C TRP A 31 8.57 2.56 14.90
N ALA A 32 8.26 3.63 15.65
CA ALA A 32 8.88 4.95 15.45
C ALA A 32 10.36 4.93 15.79
N ASP A 33 10.78 4.19 16.81
CA ASP A 33 12.19 4.02 17.15
C ASP A 33 12.97 3.40 15.97
N ALA A 34 12.39 2.36 15.33
CA ALA A 34 13.00 1.64 14.22
C ALA A 34 12.95 2.39 12.88
N ASN A 35 11.83 3.08 12.60
CA ASN A 35 11.56 3.61 11.26
C ASN A 35 11.68 5.14 11.15
N ARG A 36 11.71 5.85 12.27
CA ARG A 36 11.76 7.32 12.33
C ARG A 36 12.88 7.87 13.22
N GLY A 37 13.84 7.02 13.58
CA GLY A 37 14.96 7.41 14.45
C GLY A 37 14.50 7.89 15.84
N GLY A 38 13.38 7.37 16.35
CA GLY A 38 12.81 7.76 17.64
C GLY A 38 12.02 9.08 17.62
N ALA A 39 11.81 9.71 16.47
CA ALA A 39 10.95 10.88 16.37
C ALA A 39 9.52 10.53 16.83
N PRO A 40 8.90 11.35 17.68
CA PRO A 40 7.55 11.05 18.18
C PRO A 40 6.55 11.02 17.03
N VAL A 41 5.62 10.06 17.11
CA VAL A 41 4.47 9.97 16.22
C VAL A 41 3.22 9.82 17.09
N ASP A 42 2.11 10.39 16.67
CA ASP A 42 0.82 10.20 17.33
C ASP A 42 -0.17 9.43 16.47
N SER A 43 0.20 9.16 15.22
CA SER A 43 -0.46 8.32 14.23
C SER A 43 0.47 8.14 13.01
N PHE A 44 0.31 7.04 12.25
CA PHE A 44 0.93 6.85 10.95
C PHE A 44 0.01 5.97 10.09
N LEU A 45 -0.82 6.63 9.27
CA LEU A 45 -1.87 5.97 8.50
C LEU A 45 -1.31 5.27 7.27
N GLU A 46 -1.85 4.06 7.00
CA GLU A 46 -1.47 3.23 5.86
C GLU A 46 -2.63 2.35 5.37
N GLY A 47 -2.36 1.53 4.36
CA GLY A 47 -3.18 0.42 3.90
C GLY A 47 -4.62 0.75 3.50
N PRO A 48 -4.89 1.82 2.74
CA PRO A 48 -6.25 2.20 2.40
C PRO A 48 -6.94 1.14 1.53
N VAL A 49 -8.17 0.76 1.91
CA VAL A 49 -9.01 -0.15 1.13
C VAL A 49 -10.49 0.18 1.33
N PHE A 50 -11.30 0.04 0.28
CA PHE A 50 -12.73 0.30 0.33
C PHE A 50 -13.55 -1.00 0.38
N ASP A 51 -14.64 -0.98 1.16
CA ASP A 51 -15.69 -1.98 1.07
C ASP A 51 -16.73 -1.66 -0.02
N ASP A 52 -17.66 -2.58 -0.26
CA ASP A 52 -18.75 -2.42 -1.25
C ASP A 52 -19.76 -1.31 -0.86
N LEU A 53 -19.75 -0.86 0.40
CA LEU A 53 -20.63 0.20 0.91
C LEU A 53 -19.97 1.59 0.80
N GLY A 54 -18.71 1.65 0.33
CA GLY A 54 -17.94 2.87 0.18
C GLY A 54 -17.27 3.35 1.48
N ASN A 55 -17.23 2.52 2.51
CA ASN A 55 -16.40 2.82 3.67
C ASN A 55 -14.92 2.58 3.35
N LEU A 56 -14.08 3.51 3.76
CA LEU A 56 -12.63 3.39 3.67
C LEU A 56 -12.10 2.78 4.97
N TYR A 57 -11.26 1.77 4.86
CA TYR A 57 -10.50 1.22 5.98
C TYR A 57 -9.05 1.64 5.85
N VAL A 58 -8.42 1.97 6.97
CA VAL A 58 -7.00 2.34 7.06
C VAL A 58 -6.37 1.73 8.31
N THR A 59 -5.09 1.45 8.25
CA THR A 59 -4.27 1.05 9.39
C THR A 59 -3.62 2.27 10.03
N ASP A 60 -3.26 2.13 11.30
CA ASP A 60 -2.38 3.03 12.02
C ASP A 60 -1.25 2.20 12.65
N ILE A 61 -0.16 2.14 11.92
CA ILE A 61 0.92 1.16 12.14
C ILE A 61 1.48 1.22 13.57
N PRO A 62 1.89 2.41 14.11
CA PRO A 62 2.62 2.47 15.37
C PRO A 62 1.84 1.96 16.57
N PHE A 63 0.53 1.89 16.46
CA PHE A 63 -0.38 1.59 17.57
C PHE A 63 -1.28 0.38 17.31
N GLY A 64 -1.00 -0.41 16.28
CA GLY A 64 -1.72 -1.66 16.01
C GLY A 64 -3.21 -1.48 15.75
N ARG A 65 -3.62 -0.39 15.08
CA ARG A 65 -5.04 -0.04 14.95
C ARG A 65 -5.54 -0.13 13.51
N ILE A 66 -6.83 -0.47 13.39
CA ILE A 66 -7.57 -0.45 12.14
C ILE A 66 -8.79 0.43 12.32
N PHE A 67 -8.95 1.40 11.44
CA PHE A 67 -10.10 2.31 11.42
C PHE A 67 -10.97 2.06 10.20
N ARG A 68 -12.29 2.26 10.39
CA ARG A 68 -13.27 2.45 9.32
C ARG A 68 -13.64 3.91 9.24
N ILE A 69 -13.71 4.45 8.03
CA ILE A 69 -14.10 5.83 7.74
C ILE A 69 -15.30 5.79 6.81
N THR A 70 -16.43 6.33 7.24
CA THR A 70 -17.65 6.33 6.44
C THR A 70 -17.53 7.27 5.22
N PRO A 71 -18.42 7.16 4.21
CA PRO A 71 -18.44 8.12 3.10
C PRO A 71 -18.67 9.58 3.53
N ALA A 72 -19.20 9.80 4.74
CA ALA A 72 -19.35 11.12 5.35
C ALA A 72 -18.10 11.59 6.11
N GLY A 73 -17.01 10.80 6.15
CA GLY A 73 -15.76 11.15 6.83
C GLY A 73 -15.75 10.85 8.33
N ALA A 74 -16.71 10.12 8.86
CA ALA A 74 -16.74 9.74 10.29
C ALA A 74 -15.84 8.52 10.55
N TRP A 75 -15.02 8.58 11.61
CA TRP A 75 -14.05 7.57 12.00
C TRP A 75 -14.59 6.63 13.09
N GLU A 76 -14.28 5.36 12.95
CA GLU A 76 -14.58 4.31 13.93
C GLU A 76 -13.37 3.39 14.08
N LEU A 77 -12.98 3.12 15.33
CA LEU A 77 -11.95 2.13 15.64
C LEU A 77 -12.55 0.73 15.54
N ILE A 78 -12.06 -0.09 14.60
CA ILE A 78 -12.52 -1.47 14.39
C ILE A 78 -11.71 -2.45 15.23
N ALA A 79 -10.39 -2.30 15.27
CA ALA A 79 -9.51 -3.18 16.03
C ALA A 79 -8.30 -2.41 16.56
N GLU A 80 -7.82 -2.85 17.73
CA GLU A 80 -6.52 -2.47 18.30
C GLU A 80 -5.88 -3.75 18.87
N TYR A 81 -4.66 -4.07 18.44
CA TYR A 81 -3.98 -5.31 18.82
C TYR A 81 -2.46 -5.13 18.85
N ASP A 82 -1.76 -6.09 19.42
CA ASP A 82 -0.30 -6.08 19.50
C ASP A 82 0.33 -6.47 18.14
N GLY A 83 0.43 -5.49 17.26
CA GLY A 83 0.94 -5.64 15.89
C GLY A 83 1.35 -4.31 15.27
N GLU A 84 1.83 -4.41 14.04
CA GLU A 84 2.23 -3.30 13.20
C GLU A 84 1.54 -3.43 11.82
N PRO A 85 0.18 -3.25 11.76
CA PRO A 85 -0.59 -3.40 10.52
C PRO A 85 -0.19 -2.35 9.50
N ASN A 86 0.02 -2.79 8.26
CA ASN A 86 0.37 -1.93 7.15
C ASN A 86 -0.67 -2.09 6.01
N GLY A 87 -0.35 -2.69 4.87
CA GLY A 87 -1.30 -2.92 3.80
C GLY A 87 -2.47 -3.83 4.19
N MET A 88 -3.64 -3.60 3.61
CA MET A 88 -4.82 -4.45 3.81
C MET A 88 -5.57 -4.70 2.51
N LYS A 89 -6.20 -5.87 2.40
CA LYS A 89 -7.21 -6.17 1.38
C LYS A 89 -8.32 -7.01 1.99
N PHE A 90 -9.52 -6.92 1.44
CA PHE A 90 -10.60 -7.83 1.82
C PHE A 90 -10.28 -9.26 1.37
N LEU A 91 -10.31 -10.21 2.30
CA LEU A 91 -10.33 -11.62 1.97
C LEU A 91 -11.75 -12.02 1.52
N ASN A 92 -12.74 -11.50 2.22
CA ASN A 92 -14.17 -11.59 1.91
C ASN A 92 -14.88 -10.38 2.55
N ARG A 93 -16.22 -10.29 2.42
CA ARG A 93 -17.01 -9.15 2.93
C ARG A 93 -16.91 -8.91 4.44
N GLY A 94 -16.52 -9.91 5.22
CA GLY A 94 -16.46 -9.83 6.69
C GLY A 94 -15.04 -9.79 7.25
N GLU A 95 -14.04 -10.05 6.44
CA GLU A 95 -12.67 -10.23 6.90
C GLU A 95 -11.65 -9.44 6.09
N LEU A 96 -10.78 -8.72 6.80
CA LEU A 96 -9.62 -8.03 6.24
C LEU A 96 -8.36 -8.86 6.44
N LEU A 97 -7.66 -9.16 5.33
CA LEU A 97 -6.31 -9.68 5.38
C LEU A 97 -5.32 -8.53 5.50
N ILE A 98 -4.43 -8.62 6.48
CA ILE A 98 -3.53 -7.55 6.91
C ILE A 98 -2.09 -7.99 6.69
N ALA A 99 -1.31 -7.17 6.02
CA ALA A 99 0.14 -7.24 6.01
C ALA A 99 0.66 -6.64 7.32
N ASP A 100 0.95 -7.46 8.32
CA ASP A 100 1.49 -7.01 9.60
C ASP A 100 3.01 -7.15 9.59
N TYR A 101 3.70 -6.04 9.78
CA TYR A 101 5.16 -5.98 9.70
C TYR A 101 5.83 -6.85 10.76
N ARG A 102 5.21 -7.02 11.92
CA ARG A 102 5.74 -7.78 13.06
C ARG A 102 5.27 -9.23 13.08
N ASN A 103 4.01 -9.48 12.72
CA ASN A 103 3.34 -10.76 12.96
C ASN A 103 3.15 -11.61 11.69
N GLY A 104 3.39 -11.07 10.48
CA GLY A 104 3.13 -11.75 9.22
C GLY A 104 1.77 -11.40 8.63
N LEU A 105 1.13 -12.30 7.90
CA LEU A 105 -0.24 -12.09 7.45
C LEU A 105 -1.23 -12.41 8.58
N MET A 106 -2.05 -11.41 8.91
CA MET A 106 -3.07 -11.50 9.96
C MET A 106 -4.47 -11.35 9.34
N LEU A 107 -5.48 -11.84 10.02
CA LEU A 107 -6.86 -11.75 9.59
C LEU A 107 -7.71 -11.07 10.67
N CYS A 108 -8.41 -10.00 10.30
CA CYS A 108 -9.33 -9.26 11.16
C CYS A 108 -10.78 -9.56 10.79
N ASP A 109 -11.54 -10.08 11.72
CA ASP A 109 -13.00 -10.10 11.65
C ASP A 109 -13.54 -8.68 11.94
N ILE A 110 -14.20 -8.08 10.96
CA ILE A 110 -14.63 -6.68 11.05
C ILE A 110 -15.77 -6.49 12.06
N ALA A 111 -16.62 -7.50 12.23
CA ALA A 111 -17.78 -7.40 13.11
C ALA A 111 -17.39 -7.46 14.61
N THR A 112 -16.34 -8.22 14.92
CA THR A 112 -15.88 -8.41 16.30
C THR A 112 -14.61 -7.65 16.64
N GLY A 113 -13.87 -7.13 15.64
CA GLY A 113 -12.55 -6.54 15.81
C GLY A 113 -11.45 -7.55 16.18
N THR A 114 -11.75 -8.85 16.11
CA THR A 114 -10.80 -9.90 16.49
C THR A 114 -9.76 -10.09 15.42
N VAL A 115 -8.46 -9.98 15.78
CA VAL A 115 -7.33 -10.22 14.89
C VAL A 115 -6.66 -11.53 15.24
N ARG A 116 -6.43 -12.39 14.24
CA ARG A 116 -5.82 -13.71 14.40
C ARG A 116 -4.78 -14.00 13.31
N PRO A 117 -3.80 -14.89 13.57
CA PRO A 117 -2.83 -15.29 12.55
C PRO A 117 -3.49 -15.95 11.32
N TYR A 118 -2.98 -15.62 10.13
CA TYR A 118 -3.34 -16.26 8.87
C TYR A 118 -2.14 -17.05 8.30
N LEU A 119 -1.02 -16.35 8.01
CA LEU A 119 0.24 -16.98 7.58
C LEU A 119 1.41 -16.18 8.18
N THR A 120 2.07 -16.74 9.19
CA THR A 120 3.10 -16.01 9.94
C THR A 120 4.52 -16.45 9.60
N ARG A 121 4.67 -17.58 8.86
CA ARG A 121 5.97 -18.18 8.59
C ARG A 121 6.00 -18.80 7.20
N ARG A 122 7.19 -18.81 6.62
CA ARG A 122 7.55 -19.68 5.51
C ARG A 122 8.36 -20.85 6.06
N ASN A 123 7.80 -22.07 6.04
CA ASN A 123 8.37 -23.22 6.73
C ASN A 123 8.59 -22.90 8.23
N SER A 124 9.82 -22.93 8.70
CA SER A 124 10.20 -22.63 10.08
C SER A 124 10.66 -21.18 10.29
N GLU A 125 10.80 -20.38 9.22
CA GLU A 125 11.30 -19.01 9.29
C GLU A 125 10.17 -17.98 9.32
N SER A 126 10.27 -17.00 10.21
CA SER A 126 9.39 -15.81 10.19
C SER A 126 9.68 -14.96 8.96
N PHE A 127 8.67 -14.20 8.51
CA PHE A 127 8.89 -13.14 7.55
C PHE A 127 9.76 -12.03 8.16
N LYS A 128 10.42 -11.24 7.31
CA LYS A 128 11.27 -10.12 7.74
C LYS A 128 10.46 -8.93 8.24
N GLY A 129 9.29 -8.72 7.63
CA GLY A 129 8.35 -7.63 7.90
C GLY A 129 7.48 -7.40 6.68
N ILE A 130 6.26 -7.97 6.68
CA ILE A 130 5.33 -7.87 5.57
C ILE A 130 4.80 -6.44 5.51
N ASN A 131 4.77 -5.85 4.29
CA ASN A 131 4.39 -4.46 4.11
C ASN A 131 3.05 -4.28 3.37
N ASP A 132 2.92 -4.78 2.13
CA ASP A 132 1.70 -4.58 1.34
C ASP A 132 1.31 -5.85 0.57
N LEU A 133 0.08 -5.87 0.02
CA LEU A 133 -0.48 -7.06 -0.60
C LEU A 133 -1.54 -6.72 -1.67
N VAL A 134 -1.70 -7.62 -2.66
CA VAL A 134 -2.72 -7.52 -3.70
C VAL A 134 -3.18 -8.92 -4.14
N PHE A 135 -4.47 -9.09 -4.43
CA PHE A 135 -5.01 -10.29 -5.04
C PHE A 135 -5.09 -10.16 -6.57
N ASP A 136 -4.89 -11.28 -7.29
CA ASP A 136 -5.30 -11.41 -8.69
C ASP A 136 -6.73 -11.98 -8.81
N ALA A 137 -7.25 -12.02 -10.03
CA ALA A 137 -8.61 -12.52 -10.32
C ALA A 137 -8.78 -14.02 -10.01
N GLN A 138 -7.68 -14.77 -9.90
CA GLN A 138 -7.68 -16.19 -9.54
C GLN A 138 -7.63 -16.42 -8.02
N GLY A 139 -7.58 -15.34 -7.23
CA GLY A 139 -7.48 -15.39 -5.78
C GLY A 139 -6.07 -15.71 -5.26
N ASN A 140 -5.04 -15.61 -6.10
CA ASN A 140 -3.68 -15.66 -5.59
C ASN A 140 -3.32 -14.32 -4.93
N LEU A 141 -2.62 -14.39 -3.82
CA LEU A 141 -2.17 -13.25 -3.06
C LEU A 141 -0.68 -12.98 -3.34
N TYR A 142 -0.36 -11.78 -3.79
CA TYR A 142 1.01 -11.29 -3.86
C TYR A 142 1.26 -10.38 -2.66
N PHE A 143 2.41 -10.52 -2.01
CA PHE A 143 2.75 -9.67 -0.87
C PHE A 143 4.25 -9.43 -0.75
N THR A 144 4.60 -8.27 -0.24
CA THR A 144 5.98 -7.84 -0.02
C THR A 144 6.44 -8.13 1.39
N ASP A 145 7.64 -8.68 1.53
CA ASP A 145 8.32 -8.95 2.79
C ASP A 145 9.55 -8.02 2.87
N GLN A 146 9.28 -6.81 3.32
CA GLN A 146 10.20 -5.67 3.26
C GLN A 146 11.34 -5.79 4.27
N GLY A 147 11.00 -5.99 5.55
CA GLY A 147 11.95 -5.90 6.65
C GLY A 147 12.73 -4.58 6.67
N GLN A 148 13.83 -4.54 7.39
CA GLN A 148 14.74 -3.39 7.43
C GLN A 148 15.76 -3.41 6.27
N THR A 149 15.32 -3.89 5.09
CA THR A 149 16.17 -4.00 3.90
C THR A 149 16.35 -2.67 3.17
N GLY A 150 17.35 -2.59 2.33
CA GLY A 150 17.69 -1.37 1.58
C GLY A 150 18.85 -1.62 0.65
N MET A 151 19.48 -0.58 0.12
CA MET A 151 20.65 -0.72 -0.78
C MET A 151 21.86 -1.38 -0.10
N HIS A 152 21.97 -1.27 1.22
CA HIS A 152 23.01 -1.93 2.01
C HIS A 152 22.75 -3.42 2.24
N ASP A 153 21.48 -3.82 2.22
CA ASP A 153 21.00 -5.20 2.35
C ASP A 153 19.77 -5.38 1.44
N PRO A 154 19.97 -5.65 0.13
CA PRO A 154 18.87 -5.73 -0.81
C PRO A 154 18.17 -7.11 -0.76
N THR A 155 17.90 -7.64 0.42
CA THR A 155 17.34 -8.99 0.59
C THR A 155 15.85 -9.00 0.91
N GLY A 156 15.13 -7.91 0.60
CA GLY A 156 13.68 -7.88 0.62
C GLY A 156 13.08 -8.85 -0.40
N ARG A 157 11.90 -9.36 -0.10
CA ARG A 157 11.29 -10.47 -0.83
C ARG A 157 9.92 -10.10 -1.38
N LEU A 158 9.54 -10.75 -2.49
CA LEU A 158 8.19 -10.77 -3.01
C LEU A 158 7.71 -12.22 -3.02
N TYR A 159 6.55 -12.47 -2.45
CA TYR A 159 5.91 -13.77 -2.42
C TYR A 159 4.60 -13.78 -3.20
N ARG A 160 4.20 -14.98 -3.64
CA ARG A 160 2.85 -15.30 -4.07
C ARG A 160 2.33 -16.49 -3.27
N LEU A 161 1.23 -16.29 -2.54
CA LEU A 161 0.44 -17.37 -1.97
C LEU A 161 -0.66 -17.71 -2.97
N ARG A 162 -0.58 -18.89 -3.57
CA ARG A 162 -1.59 -19.38 -4.51
C ARG A 162 -2.89 -19.68 -3.79
N SER A 163 -4.01 -19.61 -4.50
CA SER A 163 -5.33 -19.99 -3.96
C SER A 163 -5.40 -21.43 -3.44
N ASN A 164 -4.50 -22.31 -3.87
CA ASN A 164 -4.35 -23.69 -3.35
C ASN A 164 -3.47 -23.80 -2.09
N GLY A 165 -2.99 -22.67 -1.54
CA GLY A 165 -2.13 -22.62 -0.36
C GLY A 165 -0.63 -22.77 -0.60
N GLN A 166 -0.19 -22.96 -1.84
CA GLN A 166 1.25 -23.02 -2.16
C GLN A 166 1.88 -21.62 -2.08
N LEU A 167 3.00 -21.51 -1.38
CA LEU A 167 3.78 -20.27 -1.24
C LEU A 167 5.01 -20.29 -2.16
N ASP A 168 5.02 -19.39 -3.15
CA ASP A 168 6.14 -19.20 -4.06
C ASP A 168 6.97 -17.97 -3.64
N LEU A 169 8.28 -18.06 -3.72
CA LEU A 169 9.19 -16.91 -3.63
C LEU A 169 9.47 -16.42 -5.04
N LEU A 170 8.99 -15.21 -5.38
CA LEU A 170 9.17 -14.63 -6.71
C LEU A 170 10.45 -13.80 -6.83
N LEU A 171 10.78 -13.02 -5.79
CA LEU A 171 12.03 -12.24 -5.70
C LEU A 171 12.61 -12.33 -4.29
N SER A 172 13.95 -12.21 -4.21
CA SER A 172 14.69 -12.19 -2.93
C SER A 172 15.81 -11.15 -2.91
N ASN A 173 15.74 -10.16 -3.80
CA ASN A 173 16.80 -9.17 -4.00
C ASN A 173 16.28 -7.74 -4.15
N ALA A 174 15.09 -7.44 -3.60
CA ALA A 174 14.48 -6.12 -3.69
C ALA A 174 14.87 -5.25 -2.49
N PRO A 175 15.54 -4.08 -2.70
CA PRO A 175 15.90 -3.19 -1.60
C PRO A 175 14.66 -2.42 -1.10
N SER A 176 14.05 -2.90 -0.01
CA SER A 176 12.83 -2.35 0.60
C SER A 176 11.61 -2.43 -0.34
N PRO A 177 11.14 -3.66 -0.70
CA PRO A 177 9.91 -3.81 -1.47
C PRO A 177 8.71 -3.37 -0.64
N ASN A 178 7.82 -2.56 -1.25
CA ASN A 178 6.71 -1.89 -0.58
C ASN A 178 5.40 -2.14 -1.34
N GLY A 179 4.72 -1.10 -1.80
CA GLY A 179 3.48 -1.22 -2.54
C GLY A 179 3.59 -2.02 -3.83
N LEU A 180 2.50 -2.69 -4.19
CA LEU A 180 2.44 -3.49 -5.41
C LEU A 180 1.06 -3.40 -6.07
N ALA A 181 1.03 -3.51 -7.40
CA ALA A 181 -0.21 -3.47 -8.16
C ALA A 181 -0.07 -4.28 -9.45
N LEU A 182 -1.17 -4.91 -9.88
CA LEU A 182 -1.24 -5.66 -11.13
C LEU A 182 -1.66 -4.77 -12.30
N SER A 183 -1.16 -5.07 -13.51
CA SER A 183 -1.69 -4.49 -14.74
C SER A 183 -3.13 -4.97 -15.00
N PRO A 184 -3.92 -4.28 -15.86
CA PRO A 184 -5.31 -4.69 -16.15
C PRO A 184 -5.47 -6.12 -16.70
N ASP A 185 -4.46 -6.61 -17.40
CA ASP A 185 -4.41 -7.98 -17.94
C ASP A 185 -3.71 -8.98 -17.00
N GLU A 186 -3.29 -8.53 -15.82
CA GLU A 186 -2.57 -9.29 -14.79
C GLU A 186 -1.28 -9.98 -15.26
N LYS A 187 -0.71 -9.55 -16.39
CA LYS A 187 0.55 -10.08 -16.93
C LYS A 187 1.79 -9.36 -16.42
N VAL A 188 1.60 -8.26 -15.70
CA VAL A 188 2.67 -7.48 -15.11
C VAL A 188 2.33 -7.14 -13.67
N LEU A 189 3.26 -7.40 -12.77
CA LEU A 189 3.23 -6.85 -11.42
C LEU A 189 4.17 -5.64 -11.36
N TYR A 190 3.65 -4.51 -10.91
CA TYR A 190 4.45 -3.35 -10.55
C TYR A 190 4.79 -3.42 -9.06
N LEU A 191 6.04 -3.11 -8.72
CA LEU A 191 6.58 -3.20 -7.37
C LEU A 191 7.32 -1.92 -7.02
N ALA A 192 6.87 -1.22 -5.99
CA ALA A 192 7.63 -0.13 -5.40
C ALA A 192 8.85 -0.70 -4.67
N VAL A 193 10.02 -0.19 -5.01
CA VAL A 193 11.30 -0.52 -4.38
C VAL A 193 11.81 0.75 -3.72
N THR A 194 11.33 1.01 -2.50
CA THR A 194 11.44 2.32 -1.83
C THR A 194 12.89 2.78 -1.72
N ARG A 195 13.77 1.94 -1.23
CA ARG A 195 15.19 2.32 -1.03
C ARG A 195 16.03 2.25 -2.31
N GLY A 196 15.45 1.72 -3.39
CA GLY A 196 16.00 1.82 -4.74
C GLY A 196 15.50 3.04 -5.52
N ASN A 197 14.65 3.88 -4.94
CA ASN A 197 13.99 5.03 -5.60
C ASN A 197 13.35 4.65 -6.95
N ALA A 198 12.72 3.48 -7.03
CA ALA A 198 12.22 2.95 -8.28
C ALA A 198 10.90 2.20 -8.13
N VAL A 199 10.14 2.15 -9.22
CA VAL A 199 9.11 1.13 -9.43
C VAL A 199 9.67 0.11 -10.41
N TRP A 200 9.66 -1.16 -10.04
CA TRP A 200 10.03 -2.26 -10.92
C TRP A 200 8.80 -2.81 -11.64
N ARG A 201 9.06 -3.33 -12.85
CA ARG A 201 8.09 -4.03 -13.69
C ARG A 201 8.49 -5.50 -13.75
N LEU A 202 7.61 -6.37 -13.31
CA LEU A 202 7.81 -7.82 -13.25
C LEU A 202 6.84 -8.49 -14.22
N PRO A 203 7.30 -8.94 -15.42
CA PRO A 203 6.48 -9.81 -16.25
C PRO A 203 6.16 -11.12 -15.52
N LEU A 204 4.88 -11.46 -15.43
CA LEU A 204 4.37 -12.71 -14.91
C LEU A 204 4.22 -13.70 -16.07
N LEU A 205 4.86 -14.86 -15.97
CA LEU A 205 4.77 -15.90 -16.98
C LEU A 205 3.58 -16.83 -16.70
N ASP A 206 3.14 -17.60 -17.70
CA ASP A 206 1.98 -18.50 -17.59
C ASP A 206 2.16 -19.57 -16.49
N ASP A 207 3.39 -19.98 -16.20
CA ASP A 207 3.72 -20.85 -15.05
C ASP A 207 3.71 -20.11 -13.70
N GLY A 208 3.49 -18.79 -13.76
CA GLY A 208 3.46 -17.88 -12.62
C GLY A 208 4.82 -17.53 -12.04
N SER A 209 5.92 -17.86 -12.71
CA SER A 209 7.23 -17.31 -12.40
C SER A 209 7.37 -15.87 -12.93
N VAL A 210 8.43 -15.19 -12.52
CA VAL A 210 8.78 -13.85 -13.03
C VAL A 210 10.06 -13.93 -13.85
N ALA A 211 10.12 -13.14 -14.93
CA ALA A 211 11.31 -13.07 -15.76
C ALA A 211 11.58 -11.63 -16.23
N LYS A 212 12.84 -11.34 -16.56
CA LYS A 212 13.26 -10.05 -17.11
C LYS A 212 12.72 -8.86 -16.34
N VAL A 213 12.79 -8.97 -14.99
CA VAL A 213 12.43 -7.88 -14.08
C VAL A 213 13.28 -6.66 -14.42
N GLY A 214 12.63 -5.53 -14.64
CA GLY A 214 13.29 -4.30 -15.02
C GLY A 214 12.70 -3.10 -14.31
N GLN A 215 13.45 -2.00 -14.36
CA GLN A 215 13.01 -0.73 -13.83
C GLN A 215 11.96 -0.11 -14.76
N PHE A 216 10.82 0.26 -14.22
CA PHE A 216 9.73 0.94 -14.94
C PHE A 216 9.83 2.45 -14.75
N PHE A 217 9.99 2.92 -13.50
CA PHE A 217 10.05 4.33 -13.16
C PHE A 217 11.19 4.58 -12.17
N THR A 218 11.91 5.67 -12.35
CA THR A 218 12.90 6.16 -11.37
C THR A 218 12.33 7.39 -10.71
N SER A 219 12.18 7.33 -9.41
CA SER A 219 11.81 8.46 -8.57
C SER A 219 13.05 9.22 -8.12
N TYR A 220 12.82 10.32 -7.43
CA TYR A 220 13.85 11.10 -6.74
C TYR A 220 13.31 11.51 -5.35
N GLY A 221 14.16 12.15 -4.57
CA GLY A 221 13.80 12.61 -3.23
C GLY A 221 14.28 11.67 -2.13
N PRO A 222 13.97 12.00 -0.87
CA PRO A 222 14.60 11.36 0.28
C PRO A 222 14.00 10.00 0.65
N SER A 223 12.81 9.67 0.19
CA SER A 223 12.09 8.48 0.64
C SER A 223 11.91 7.42 -0.45
N GLY A 224 11.47 7.76 -1.65
CA GLY A 224 11.19 6.83 -2.74
C GLY A 224 9.72 6.40 -2.82
N PRO A 225 9.34 5.60 -3.85
CA PRO A 225 7.98 5.09 -4.06
C PRO A 225 7.49 4.25 -2.89
N ASP A 226 6.18 4.33 -2.63
CA ASP A 226 5.51 3.63 -1.54
C ASP A 226 4.28 2.88 -2.07
N GLY A 227 3.06 3.20 -1.69
CA GLY A 227 1.86 2.54 -2.19
C GLY A 227 1.65 2.73 -3.70
N LEU A 228 1.07 1.74 -4.35
CA LEU A 228 0.77 1.73 -5.78
C LEU A 228 -0.71 1.44 -6.04
N ALA A 229 -1.25 2.04 -7.11
CA ALA A 229 -2.52 1.64 -7.71
C ALA A 229 -2.42 1.65 -9.24
N VAL A 230 -3.38 1.01 -9.90
CA VAL A 230 -3.48 1.00 -11.38
C VAL A 230 -4.92 1.33 -11.77
N ASP A 231 -5.08 2.13 -12.82
CA ASP A 231 -6.38 2.44 -13.39
C ASP A 231 -6.74 1.55 -14.60
N GLN A 232 -7.96 1.69 -15.09
CA GLN A 232 -8.48 0.89 -16.19
C GLN A 232 -7.74 1.09 -17.53
N GLN A 233 -6.99 2.17 -17.69
CA GLN A 233 -6.12 2.40 -18.85
C GLN A 233 -4.69 1.88 -18.64
N GLY A 234 -4.41 1.25 -17.49
CA GLY A 234 -3.09 0.74 -17.15
C GLY A 234 -2.09 1.82 -16.74
N ARG A 235 -2.58 3.03 -16.37
CA ARG A 235 -1.71 4.03 -15.76
C ARG A 235 -1.38 3.60 -14.35
N VAL A 236 -0.11 3.72 -13.98
CA VAL A 236 0.38 3.38 -12.64
C VAL A 236 0.40 4.64 -11.79
N ILE A 237 -0.30 4.60 -10.67
CA ILE A 237 -0.30 5.68 -9.69
C ILE A 237 0.66 5.31 -8.58
N VAL A 238 1.57 6.23 -8.24
CA VAL A 238 2.69 5.98 -7.32
C VAL A 238 2.68 7.01 -6.22
N ALA A 239 2.43 6.61 -4.99
CA ALA A 239 2.63 7.46 -3.81
C ALA A 239 4.14 7.66 -3.58
N ASN A 240 4.55 8.88 -3.28
CA ASN A 240 5.96 9.23 -3.06
C ASN A 240 6.12 10.12 -1.82
N PRO A 241 6.20 9.52 -0.63
CA PRO A 241 6.49 10.26 0.59
C PRO A 241 7.85 10.98 0.50
N GLY A 242 7.99 12.04 1.28
CA GLY A 242 9.14 12.93 1.22
C GLY A 242 9.04 14.01 0.13
N LEU A 243 8.24 13.78 -0.92
CA LEU A 243 7.86 14.79 -1.91
C LEU A 243 6.43 15.29 -1.68
N GLY A 244 5.58 14.51 -1.02
CA GLY A 244 4.15 14.78 -0.90
C GLY A 244 3.42 14.64 -2.23
N TYR A 245 3.85 13.73 -3.10
CA TYR A 245 3.32 13.56 -4.45
C TYR A 245 2.69 12.18 -4.64
N ALA A 246 1.65 12.13 -5.49
CA ALA A 246 1.27 10.91 -6.20
C ALA A 246 1.46 11.14 -7.71
N TRP A 247 2.30 10.32 -8.32
CA TRP A 247 2.59 10.33 -9.76
C TRP A 247 1.57 9.50 -10.50
N VAL A 248 0.95 10.01 -11.55
CA VAL A 248 0.17 9.21 -12.51
C VAL A 248 1.03 9.00 -13.75
N LEU A 249 1.46 7.76 -13.98
CA LEU A 249 2.37 7.38 -15.04
C LEU A 249 1.62 6.66 -16.17
N ASN A 250 1.90 7.00 -17.42
CA ASN A 250 1.39 6.26 -18.56
C ASN A 250 2.17 4.94 -18.76
N HIS A 251 1.80 4.15 -19.81
CA HIS A 251 2.44 2.88 -20.13
C HIS A 251 3.94 2.96 -20.48
N ARG A 252 4.46 4.17 -20.75
CA ARG A 252 5.87 4.44 -20.99
C ARG A 252 6.61 4.99 -19.77
N ALA A 253 5.95 4.96 -18.60
CA ALA A 253 6.43 5.53 -17.36
C ALA A 253 6.64 7.06 -17.40
N GLU A 254 5.96 7.75 -18.32
CA GLU A 254 6.00 9.21 -18.37
C GLU A 254 4.97 9.75 -17.37
N PRO A 255 5.34 10.67 -16.46
CA PRO A 255 4.37 11.37 -15.62
C PRO A 255 3.40 12.19 -16.47
N VAL A 256 2.09 11.93 -16.34
CA VAL A 256 1.04 12.68 -17.05
C VAL A 256 0.25 13.60 -16.10
N VAL A 257 0.12 13.19 -14.84
CA VAL A 257 -0.45 14.01 -13.76
C VAL A 257 0.43 13.85 -12.52
N VAL A 258 0.56 14.91 -11.75
CA VAL A 258 1.13 14.89 -10.40
C VAL A 258 0.09 15.46 -9.45
N LEU A 259 -0.34 14.66 -8.50
CA LEU A 259 -1.17 15.10 -7.39
C LEU A 259 -0.25 15.55 -6.27
N ARG A 260 -0.43 16.78 -5.81
CA ARG A 260 0.35 17.37 -4.72
C ARG A 260 -0.45 17.36 -3.44
N SER A 261 0.12 16.84 -2.38
CA SER A 261 -0.48 16.91 -1.05
C SER A 261 -0.64 18.36 -0.60
N THR A 262 -1.79 18.68 -0.02
CA THR A 262 -2.10 20.00 0.58
C THR A 262 -1.80 20.05 2.08
N GLU A 263 -1.47 18.90 2.71
CA GLU A 263 -1.24 18.83 4.16
C GLU A 263 0.24 18.67 4.50
N GLY A 264 0.88 17.64 4.00
CA GLY A 264 2.25 17.29 4.36
C GLY A 264 2.99 16.56 3.26
N MET A 265 4.17 16.06 3.57
CA MET A 265 5.04 15.41 2.60
C MET A 265 5.02 13.88 2.70
N SER A 266 4.20 13.30 3.60
CA SER A 266 4.16 11.86 3.86
C SER A 266 2.94 11.19 3.21
N LEU A 267 2.76 11.43 1.91
CA LEU A 267 1.74 10.74 1.11
C LEU A 267 2.24 9.32 0.82
N THR A 268 1.76 8.34 1.60
CA THR A 268 2.36 7.00 1.64
C THR A 268 1.60 5.97 0.81
N ASN A 269 0.27 5.97 0.85
CA ASN A 269 -0.49 4.96 0.13
C ASN A 269 -1.76 5.54 -0.49
N LEU A 270 -2.42 4.76 -1.36
CA LEU A 270 -3.54 5.27 -2.14
C LEU A 270 -4.50 4.15 -2.58
N ALA A 271 -5.77 4.49 -2.67
CA ALA A 271 -6.81 3.60 -3.16
C ALA A 271 -7.86 4.36 -3.96
N PHE A 272 -8.37 3.73 -5.01
CA PHE A 272 -9.52 4.24 -5.74
C PHE A 272 -10.82 3.95 -4.99
N GLY A 273 -11.69 4.96 -4.87
CA GLY A 273 -12.99 4.86 -4.23
C GLY A 273 -14.01 5.81 -4.86
N GLY A 274 -15.11 6.03 -4.12
CA GLY A 274 -16.21 6.87 -4.59
C GLY A 274 -17.06 6.21 -5.68
N ALA A 275 -18.13 6.91 -6.09
CA ALA A 275 -19.01 6.46 -7.17
C ALA A 275 -18.21 6.36 -8.48
N GLY A 276 -18.24 5.18 -9.11
CA GLY A 276 -17.51 4.95 -10.36
C GLY A 276 -16.00 4.74 -10.19
N ARG A 277 -15.46 4.81 -8.96
CA ARG A 277 -14.03 4.63 -8.64
C ARG A 277 -13.10 5.58 -9.40
N THR A 278 -13.51 6.82 -9.59
CA THR A 278 -12.70 7.87 -10.21
C THR A 278 -12.01 8.76 -9.18
N THR A 279 -12.40 8.67 -7.91
CA THR A 279 -11.76 9.42 -6.83
C THR A 279 -10.60 8.61 -6.27
N LEU A 280 -9.40 9.16 -6.29
CA LEU A 280 -8.23 8.60 -5.61
C LEU A 280 -8.19 9.15 -4.19
N TYR A 281 -8.11 8.26 -3.20
CA TYR A 281 -7.90 8.60 -1.79
C TYR A 281 -6.48 8.25 -1.40
N CYS A 282 -5.83 9.13 -0.63
CA CYS A 282 -4.44 8.98 -0.24
C CYS A 282 -4.29 9.17 1.27
N THR A 283 -3.49 8.31 1.90
CA THR A 283 -3.07 8.52 3.29
C THR A 283 -1.95 9.56 3.34
N GLU A 284 -2.15 10.63 4.10
CA GLU A 284 -1.06 11.50 4.55
C GLU A 284 -0.75 11.13 6.00
N SER A 285 0.29 10.32 6.15
CA SER A 285 0.51 9.52 7.35
C SER A 285 0.89 10.33 8.57
N VAL A 286 1.62 11.44 8.42
CA VAL A 286 2.11 12.27 9.53
C VAL A 286 1.02 13.22 10.03
N SER A 287 0.27 13.86 9.13
CA SER A 287 -0.86 14.71 9.52
C SER A 287 -2.04 13.89 10.05
N GLY A 288 -2.10 12.59 9.71
CA GLY A 288 -3.23 11.72 9.99
C GLY A 288 -4.45 12.08 9.16
N SER A 289 -4.24 12.60 7.97
CA SER A 289 -5.31 13.02 7.05
C SER A 289 -5.49 12.01 5.91
N ILE A 290 -6.72 11.89 5.45
CA ILE A 290 -7.07 11.27 4.19
C ILE A 290 -7.29 12.38 3.17
N LEU A 291 -6.47 12.39 2.15
CA LEU A 291 -6.58 13.32 1.03
C LEU A 291 -7.31 12.64 -0.12
N ARG A 292 -7.91 13.42 -1.02
CA ARG A 292 -8.54 12.89 -2.24
C ARG A 292 -8.31 13.81 -3.44
N ALA A 293 -8.40 13.20 -4.62
CA ALA A 293 -8.39 13.91 -5.90
C ALA A 293 -9.21 13.16 -6.94
N GLU A 294 -9.94 13.88 -7.79
CA GLU A 294 -10.64 13.26 -8.91
C GLU A 294 -9.68 12.99 -10.07
N LEU A 295 -9.80 11.81 -10.65
CA LEU A 295 -9.11 11.41 -11.87
C LEU A 295 -10.12 11.16 -13.00
N ASP A 296 -9.65 11.25 -14.22
CA ASP A 296 -10.44 11.08 -15.44
C ASP A 296 -10.71 9.61 -15.82
N VAL A 297 -10.00 8.67 -15.17
CA VAL A 297 -10.10 7.24 -15.41
C VAL A 297 -10.32 6.51 -14.09
N ALA A 298 -11.27 5.58 -14.10
CA ALA A 298 -11.58 4.75 -12.94
C ALA A 298 -10.42 3.80 -12.59
N GLY A 299 -10.22 3.57 -11.30
CA GLY A 299 -9.33 2.51 -10.82
C GLY A 299 -9.80 1.11 -11.21
N LEU A 300 -8.88 0.17 -11.25
CA LEU A 300 -9.22 -1.24 -11.44
C LEU A 300 -10.11 -1.75 -10.30
N PRO A 301 -10.99 -2.73 -10.58
CA PRO A 301 -11.65 -3.47 -9.52
C PRO A 301 -10.62 -4.06 -8.55
N VAL A 302 -10.88 -3.94 -7.26
CA VAL A 302 -10.08 -4.62 -6.25
C VAL A 302 -10.59 -6.06 -6.15
N HIS A 303 -9.72 -7.03 -6.43
CA HIS A 303 -10.04 -8.43 -6.21
C HIS A 303 -10.01 -8.74 -4.72
N GLN A 304 -10.91 -9.62 -4.30
CA GLN A 304 -10.94 -10.19 -2.96
C GLN A 304 -10.32 -11.59 -3.00
N GLY A 305 -9.84 -12.07 -1.87
CA GLY A 305 -9.43 -13.46 -1.75
C GLY A 305 -10.62 -14.41 -1.96
N GLN A 306 -10.31 -15.67 -2.21
CA GLN A 306 -11.31 -16.74 -2.16
C GLN A 306 -11.28 -17.32 -0.75
N ALA A 307 -12.43 -17.32 -0.07
CA ALA A 307 -12.59 -17.91 1.25
C ALA A 307 -12.50 -19.44 1.21
#